data_ba35f7015580b17508cdfee0d6871d7e
#
_entry.id   ba35f7015580b17508cdfee0d6871d7e
#
_cell.length_a   1.000
_cell.length_b   1.000
_cell.length_c   1.000
_cell.angle_alpha   90.00
_cell.angle_beta   90.00
_cell.angle_gamma   90.00
#
_symmetry.space_group_name_H-M   'P 1'
#
loop_
_entity.id
_entity.type
_entity.pdbx_description
1 polymer ?
#
loop_
_entity_poly.entity_id
_entity_poly.type
_entity_poly.pdbx_seq_one_letter_code
_entity_poly.pdbx_strand_id
1 'polypeptide(L)'
;FDITPLGLEALDMVRIEAGLIFYGYEFDDQTDPFEAGIGFTVPLKTKEDDFIGKEELIKRKANPQKKLVGLELVGHEPAVHGDCVHIGRGQVGVITSGMLSPKLGKNIALCKIDVKYSEIGTEVEVGKLDGHQKRIGAKVVPFPFYDPTKSRVRA
;
A
#
# COMPACT_ATOMS: atom_id res chain seq x y z
N PHE A 1 -29.12 -15.50 -13.09
CA PHE A 1 -27.71 -15.13 -13.07
C PHE A 1 -27.04 -15.83 -11.89
N ASP A 2 -25.94 -16.55 -12.13
CA ASP A 2 -25.10 -17.16 -11.10
C ASP A 2 -24.25 -16.07 -10.42
N ILE A 3 -24.85 -15.38 -9.43
CA ILE A 3 -24.17 -14.35 -8.64
C ILE A 3 -24.05 -14.85 -7.21
N THR A 4 -22.82 -14.91 -6.71
CA THR A 4 -22.55 -15.20 -5.30
C THR A 4 -22.36 -13.88 -4.54
N PRO A 5 -23.15 -13.61 -3.48
CA PRO A 5 -22.96 -12.43 -2.66
C PRO A 5 -21.62 -12.50 -1.92
N LEU A 6 -20.94 -11.34 -1.83
CA LEU A 6 -19.64 -11.18 -1.18
C LEU A 6 -19.77 -10.27 0.04
N GLY A 7 -19.27 -10.69 1.20
CA GLY A 7 -19.21 -9.84 2.38
C GLY A 7 -18.12 -8.78 2.31
N LEU A 8 -18.23 -7.71 3.09
CA LEU A 8 -17.27 -6.59 3.09
C LEU A 8 -15.86 -7.03 3.50
N GLU A 9 -15.71 -7.94 4.45
CA GLU A 9 -14.40 -8.46 4.85
C GLU A 9 -13.73 -9.24 3.71
N ALA A 10 -14.49 -10.06 2.99
CA ALA A 10 -13.97 -10.78 1.83
C ALA A 10 -13.61 -9.81 0.68
N LEU A 11 -14.39 -8.75 0.48
CA LEU A 11 -14.07 -7.68 -0.47
C LEU A 11 -12.74 -6.99 -0.08
N ASP A 12 -12.55 -6.68 1.20
CA ASP A 12 -11.31 -6.08 1.69
C ASP A 12 -10.10 -7.01 1.45
N MET A 13 -10.25 -8.31 1.68
CA MET A 13 -9.20 -9.29 1.39
C MET A 13 -8.79 -9.29 -0.09
N VAL A 14 -9.76 -9.40 -1.00
CA VAL A 14 -9.45 -9.48 -2.45
C VAL A 14 -8.90 -8.17 -2.99
N ARG A 15 -9.34 -7.01 -2.47
CA ARG A 15 -8.78 -5.71 -2.91
C ARG A 15 -7.33 -5.53 -2.47
N ILE A 16 -6.95 -5.99 -1.25
CA ILE A 16 -5.56 -5.94 -0.77
C ILE A 16 -4.68 -6.85 -1.62
N GLU A 17 -5.10 -8.09 -1.88
CA GLU A 17 -4.39 -9.01 -2.79
C GLU A 17 -4.18 -8.40 -4.18
N ALA A 18 -5.20 -7.73 -4.71
CA ALA A 18 -5.15 -7.05 -6.00
C ALA A 18 -4.41 -5.70 -5.98
N GLY A 19 -3.92 -5.26 -4.81
CA GLY A 19 -3.24 -3.97 -4.65
C GLY A 19 -4.14 -2.77 -4.93
N LEU A 20 -5.45 -2.90 -4.72
CA LEU A 20 -6.41 -1.80 -4.89
C LEU A 20 -6.49 -0.98 -3.61
N ILE A 21 -6.43 0.33 -3.77
CA ILE A 21 -6.45 1.30 -2.68
C ILE A 21 -7.88 1.67 -2.29
N PHE A 22 -8.08 2.00 -1.01
CA PHE A 22 -9.38 2.36 -0.46
C PHE A 22 -9.29 3.72 0.25
N TYR A 23 -10.28 4.59 0.03
CA TYR A 23 -10.35 5.89 0.71
C TYR A 23 -10.50 5.71 2.22
N GLY A 24 -9.75 6.50 2.98
CA GLY A 24 -9.70 6.40 4.43
C GLY A 24 -8.67 5.39 4.96
N TYR A 25 -8.07 4.57 4.10
CA TYR A 25 -7.01 3.61 4.43
C TYR A 25 -5.68 4.00 3.78
N GLU A 26 -5.57 3.82 2.46
CA GLU A 26 -4.34 4.13 1.71
C GLU A 26 -4.22 5.61 1.35
N PHE A 27 -5.33 6.30 1.21
CA PHE A 27 -5.35 7.72 0.87
C PHE A 27 -6.56 8.45 1.45
N ASP A 28 -6.41 9.75 1.57
CA ASP A 28 -7.40 10.71 2.04
C ASP A 28 -7.20 12.07 1.33
N ASP A 29 -7.79 13.13 1.82
CA ASP A 29 -7.65 14.49 1.30
C ASP A 29 -6.27 15.13 1.57
N GLN A 30 -5.42 14.48 2.40
CA GLN A 30 -4.05 14.90 2.71
C GLN A 30 -3.00 14.13 1.90
N THR A 31 -3.41 13.15 1.11
CA THR A 31 -2.51 12.26 0.37
C THR A 31 -2.49 12.63 -1.11
N ASP A 32 -1.31 12.90 -1.66
CA ASP A 32 -1.19 13.16 -3.09
C ASP A 32 -1.22 11.85 -3.93
N PRO A 33 -1.57 11.94 -5.22
CA PRO A 33 -1.71 10.76 -6.08
C PRO A 33 -0.41 9.98 -6.31
N PHE A 34 0.76 10.60 -6.14
CA PHE A 34 2.04 9.93 -6.32
C PHE A 34 2.37 9.09 -5.09
N GLU A 35 2.10 9.60 -3.88
CA GLU A 35 2.19 8.84 -2.64
C GLU A 35 1.24 7.65 -2.61
N ALA A 36 0.02 7.84 -3.11
CA ALA A 36 -0.99 6.78 -3.20
C ALA A 36 -0.71 5.74 -4.31
N GLY A 37 0.31 5.95 -5.14
CA GLY A 37 0.65 5.05 -6.24
C GLY A 37 -0.25 5.15 -7.47
N ILE A 38 -1.14 6.14 -7.54
CA ILE A 38 -2.05 6.39 -8.66
C ILE A 38 -1.63 7.58 -9.54
N GLY A 39 -0.38 8.00 -9.44
CA GLY A 39 0.16 9.12 -10.23
C GLY A 39 0.05 8.94 -11.75
N PHE A 40 -0.16 7.71 -12.24
CA PHE A 40 -0.43 7.44 -13.65
C PHE A 40 -1.76 8.04 -14.16
N THR A 41 -2.69 8.33 -13.25
CA THR A 41 -3.97 8.99 -13.56
C THR A 41 -3.83 10.49 -13.78
N VAL A 42 -2.67 11.06 -13.43
CA VAL A 42 -2.42 12.51 -13.51
C VAL A 42 -1.66 12.86 -14.80
N PRO A 43 -2.32 13.41 -15.82
CA PRO A 43 -1.74 13.60 -17.15
C PRO A 43 -0.89 14.89 -17.25
N LEU A 44 0.16 15.00 -16.41
CA LEU A 44 1.01 16.19 -16.35
C LEU A 44 1.77 16.50 -17.66
N LYS A 45 2.04 15.46 -18.46
CA LYS A 45 2.81 15.60 -19.71
C LYS A 45 1.96 15.54 -20.98
N THR A 46 0.80 14.87 -20.89
CA THR A 46 -0.03 14.56 -22.06
C THR A 46 -1.19 15.53 -22.24
N LYS A 47 -1.54 16.28 -21.18
CA LYS A 47 -2.58 17.29 -21.23
C LYS A 47 -1.94 18.69 -21.30
N GLU A 48 -2.12 19.37 -22.43
CA GLU A 48 -1.62 20.73 -22.66
C GLU A 48 -2.38 21.77 -21.83
N ASP A 49 -3.70 21.55 -21.65
CA ASP A 49 -4.55 22.43 -20.87
C ASP A 49 -4.05 22.58 -19.44
N ASP A 50 -4.15 23.78 -18.92
CA ASP A 50 -3.94 24.06 -17.51
C ASP A 50 -5.14 23.61 -16.66
N PHE A 51 -4.87 23.25 -15.39
CA PHE A 51 -5.89 22.88 -14.41
C PHE A 51 -5.44 23.25 -13.00
N ILE A 52 -6.39 23.42 -12.11
CA ILE A 52 -6.13 23.80 -10.72
C ILE A 52 -5.24 22.74 -10.06
N GLY A 53 -4.11 23.19 -9.48
CA GLY A 53 -3.16 22.33 -8.77
C GLY A 53 -2.06 21.71 -9.64
N LYS A 54 -2.02 21.94 -10.97
CA LYS A 54 -1.02 21.35 -11.88
C LYS A 54 0.41 21.66 -11.45
N GLU A 55 0.73 22.91 -11.10
CA GLU A 55 2.06 23.32 -10.67
C GLU A 55 2.50 22.60 -9.38
N GLU A 56 1.59 22.51 -8.41
CA GLU A 56 1.88 21.81 -7.14
C GLU A 56 2.09 20.32 -7.36
N LEU A 57 1.30 19.69 -8.21
CA LEU A 57 1.48 18.28 -8.58
C LEU A 57 2.81 18.02 -9.29
N ILE A 58 3.28 18.96 -10.12
CA ILE A 58 4.62 18.87 -10.73
C ILE A 58 5.71 18.88 -9.64
N LYS A 59 5.61 19.77 -8.65
CA LYS A 59 6.57 19.84 -7.53
C LYS A 59 6.56 18.57 -6.69
N ARG A 60 5.38 18.06 -6.34
CA ARG A 60 5.23 16.83 -5.56
C ARG A 60 5.77 15.61 -6.29
N LYS A 61 5.50 15.51 -7.58
CA LYS A 61 6.08 14.45 -8.42
C LYS A 61 7.60 14.49 -8.48
N ALA A 62 8.19 15.68 -8.50
CA ALA A 62 9.65 15.85 -8.53
C ALA A 62 10.33 15.54 -7.19
N ASN A 63 9.61 15.66 -6.07
CA ASN A 63 10.14 15.46 -4.73
C ASN A 63 9.19 14.63 -3.85
N PRO A 64 8.97 13.35 -4.17
CA PRO A 64 8.09 12.48 -3.39
C PRO A 64 8.71 12.21 -2.02
N GLN A 65 7.91 12.35 -0.95
CA GLN A 65 8.35 12.11 0.43
C GLN A 65 8.00 10.69 0.87
N LYS A 66 6.82 10.22 0.50
CA LYS A 66 6.30 8.90 0.85
C LYS A 66 5.86 8.15 -0.39
N LYS A 67 5.74 6.84 -0.23
CA LYS A 67 5.27 5.95 -1.29
C LYS A 67 4.50 4.79 -0.69
N LEU A 68 3.41 4.43 -1.35
CA LEU A 68 2.70 3.19 -1.04
C LEU A 68 3.51 1.99 -1.55
N VAL A 69 3.73 1.02 -0.68
CA VAL A 69 4.45 -0.23 -0.98
C VAL A 69 3.69 -1.44 -0.45
N GLY A 70 3.97 -2.61 -1.01
CA GLY A 70 3.56 -3.89 -0.45
C GLY A 70 4.57 -4.41 0.56
N LEU A 71 4.10 -5.01 1.64
CA LEU A 71 4.92 -5.74 2.61
C LEU A 71 4.47 -7.19 2.69
N GLU A 72 5.43 -8.10 2.85
CA GLU A 72 5.23 -9.48 3.28
C GLU A 72 5.80 -9.61 4.69
N LEU A 73 4.97 -10.06 5.64
CA LEU A 73 5.35 -10.20 7.04
C LEU A 73 5.77 -11.64 7.36
N VAL A 74 6.71 -11.78 8.29
CA VAL A 74 7.13 -13.09 8.81
C VAL A 74 6.15 -13.57 9.88
N GLY A 75 5.82 -14.86 9.85
CA GLY A 75 4.95 -15.50 10.86
C GLY A 75 3.47 -15.37 10.56
N HIS A 76 2.64 -15.62 11.58
CA HIS A 76 1.19 -15.81 11.41
C HIS A 76 0.35 -14.62 11.88
N GLU A 77 0.97 -13.60 12.46
CA GLU A 77 0.26 -12.44 12.97
C GLU A 77 0.17 -11.35 11.89
N PRO A 78 -1.04 -10.94 11.48
CA PRO A 78 -1.19 -9.90 10.49
C PRO A 78 -0.91 -8.51 11.08
N ALA A 79 -0.44 -7.60 10.23
CA ALA A 79 -0.45 -6.18 10.53
C ALA A 79 -1.88 -5.63 10.46
N VAL A 80 -2.14 -4.57 11.21
CA VAL A 80 -3.41 -3.85 11.18
C VAL A 80 -3.20 -2.38 10.83
N HIS A 81 -4.28 -1.72 10.42
CA HIS A 81 -4.25 -0.29 10.12
C HIS A 81 -3.67 0.51 11.31
N GLY A 82 -2.72 1.40 11.03
CA GLY A 82 -2.08 2.23 12.03
C GLY A 82 -0.80 1.64 12.65
N ASP A 83 -0.53 0.35 12.52
CA ASP A 83 0.73 -0.23 12.99
C ASP A 83 1.92 0.52 12.37
N CYS A 84 2.94 0.81 13.20
CA CYS A 84 4.09 1.59 12.78
C CYS A 84 5.15 0.73 12.10
N VAL A 85 5.75 1.22 11.02
CA VAL A 85 6.85 0.54 10.33
C VAL A 85 8.17 1.19 10.70
N HIS A 86 9.16 0.37 11.06
CA HIS A 86 10.44 0.81 11.60
C HIS A 86 11.64 0.22 10.83
N ILE A 87 12.74 0.98 10.84
CA ILE A 87 14.09 0.49 10.58
C ILE A 87 14.93 0.87 11.80
N GLY A 88 15.39 -0.13 12.55
CA GLY A 88 16.03 0.09 13.83
C GLY A 88 15.12 0.84 14.81
N ARG A 89 15.53 2.02 15.28
CA ARG A 89 14.75 2.84 16.21
C ARG A 89 13.85 3.87 15.52
N GLY A 90 14.05 4.11 14.24
CA GLY A 90 13.33 5.13 13.49
C GLY A 90 12.01 4.59 12.92
N GLN A 91 10.92 5.31 13.13
CA GLN A 91 9.69 5.06 12.40
C GLN A 91 9.84 5.61 10.98
N VAL A 92 9.58 4.78 10.00
CA VAL A 92 9.74 5.09 8.56
C VAL A 92 8.46 4.99 7.77
N GLY A 93 7.39 4.47 8.37
CA GLY A 93 6.11 4.32 7.70
C GLY A 93 4.98 3.91 8.63
N VAL A 94 3.81 3.69 8.03
CA VAL A 94 2.59 3.25 8.72
C VAL A 94 1.84 2.25 7.83
N ILE A 95 1.35 1.19 8.44
CA ILE A 95 0.48 0.21 7.77
C ILE A 95 -0.87 0.86 7.49
N THR A 96 -1.29 0.78 6.25
CA THR A 96 -2.61 1.26 5.83
C THR A 96 -3.65 0.14 5.82
N SER A 97 -3.25 -1.05 5.38
CA SER A 97 -4.09 -2.24 5.39
C SER A 97 -3.23 -3.48 5.53
N GLY A 98 -3.73 -4.51 6.20
CA GLY A 98 -2.99 -5.76 6.34
C GLY A 98 -3.90 -6.93 6.66
N MET A 99 -3.51 -8.12 6.23
CA MET A 99 -4.27 -9.34 6.43
C MET A 99 -3.44 -10.61 6.21
N LEU A 100 -3.95 -11.73 6.68
CA LEU A 100 -3.51 -13.05 6.20
C LEU A 100 -4.24 -13.35 4.88
N SER A 101 -3.51 -13.37 3.77
CA SER A 101 -4.07 -13.70 2.46
C SER A 101 -4.44 -15.18 2.37
N PRO A 102 -5.72 -15.52 2.16
CA PRO A 102 -6.13 -16.91 1.98
C PRO A 102 -5.55 -17.51 0.70
N LYS A 103 -5.37 -16.70 -0.33
CA LYS A 103 -4.88 -17.14 -1.64
C LYS A 103 -3.38 -17.44 -1.63
N LEU A 104 -2.60 -16.62 -0.91
CA LEU A 104 -1.15 -16.73 -0.89
C LEU A 104 -0.63 -17.52 0.32
N GLY A 105 -1.46 -17.72 1.36
CA GLY A 105 -1.05 -18.35 2.62
C GLY A 105 -0.01 -17.52 3.40
N LYS A 106 0.03 -16.20 3.18
CA LYS A 106 1.03 -15.28 3.74
C LYS A 106 0.36 -14.05 4.34
N ASN A 107 0.99 -13.48 5.34
CA ASN A 107 0.62 -12.15 5.84
C ASN A 107 1.16 -11.09 4.89
N ILE A 108 0.26 -10.30 4.33
CA ILE A 108 0.55 -9.18 3.43
C ILE A 108 -0.02 -7.89 3.98
N ALA A 109 0.61 -6.78 3.63
CA ALA A 109 0.14 -5.47 4.04
C ALA A 109 0.46 -4.41 2.98
N LEU A 110 -0.35 -3.37 2.93
CA LEU A 110 -0.04 -2.12 2.26
C LEU A 110 0.50 -1.13 3.30
N CYS A 111 1.54 -0.42 2.94
CA CYS A 111 2.26 0.49 3.83
C CYS A 111 2.61 1.78 3.10
N LYS A 112 2.35 2.91 3.74
CA LYS A 112 2.89 4.21 3.31
C LYS A 112 4.23 4.43 4.00
N ILE A 113 5.33 4.37 3.25
CA ILE A 113 6.69 4.42 3.76
C ILE A 113 7.48 5.60 3.15
N ASP A 114 8.48 6.10 3.85
CA ASP A 114 9.42 7.09 3.31
C ASP A 114 10.09 6.55 2.05
N VAL A 115 10.14 7.37 0.99
CA VAL A 115 10.62 6.96 -0.35
C VAL A 115 12.00 6.31 -0.31
N LYS A 116 12.91 6.80 0.53
CA LYS A 116 14.28 6.25 0.66
C LYS A 116 14.35 4.79 1.10
N TYR A 117 13.26 4.25 1.65
CA TYR A 117 13.15 2.85 2.11
C TYR A 117 12.15 2.03 1.30
N SER A 118 11.64 2.57 0.19
CA SER A 118 10.61 1.93 -0.62
C SER A 118 11.13 0.92 -1.64
N GLU A 119 12.43 0.64 -1.65
CA GLU A 119 13.04 -0.31 -2.58
C GLU A 119 12.61 -1.75 -2.26
N ILE A 120 12.28 -2.52 -3.31
CA ILE A 120 11.92 -3.93 -3.18
C ILE A 120 13.09 -4.69 -2.55
N GLY A 121 12.78 -5.50 -1.55
CA GLY A 121 13.77 -6.25 -0.79
C GLY A 121 14.22 -5.57 0.51
N THR A 122 13.86 -4.30 0.74
CA THR A 122 14.15 -3.62 2.00
C THR A 122 13.51 -4.36 3.18
N GLU A 123 14.30 -4.69 4.18
CA GLU A 123 13.83 -5.31 5.43
C GLU A 123 13.39 -4.22 6.41
N VAL A 124 12.23 -4.42 7.00
CA VAL A 124 11.60 -3.51 7.96
C VAL A 124 10.98 -4.30 9.11
N GLU A 125 10.59 -3.61 10.16
CA GLU A 125 9.87 -4.19 11.28
C GLU A 125 8.53 -3.48 11.47
N VAL A 126 7.47 -4.25 11.64
CA VAL A 126 6.13 -3.72 11.97
C VAL A 126 5.97 -3.75 13.47
N GLY A 127 5.84 -2.59 14.09
CA GLY A 127 5.57 -2.42 15.52
C GLY A 127 4.07 -2.39 15.76
N LYS A 128 3.60 -3.37 16.52
CA LYS A 128 2.19 -3.48 16.87
C LYS A 128 1.77 -2.42 17.88
N LEU A 129 0.59 -1.83 17.69
CA LEU A 129 -0.02 -0.85 18.62
C LEU A 129 -0.82 -1.51 19.75
N ASP A 130 -0.51 -2.77 20.05
CA ASP A 130 -1.18 -3.56 21.09
C ASP A 130 -0.66 -3.33 22.52
N GLY A 131 0.27 -2.41 22.70
CA GLY A 131 0.91 -2.10 23.98
C GLY A 131 2.03 -3.06 24.40
N HIS A 132 2.27 -4.12 23.67
CA HIS A 132 3.31 -5.13 24.01
C HIS A 132 4.68 -4.86 23.38
N GLN A 133 4.83 -3.75 22.66
CA GLN A 133 6.08 -3.37 21.97
C GLN A 133 6.63 -4.46 21.03
N LYS A 134 5.76 -5.37 20.60
CA LYS A 134 6.13 -6.46 19.70
C LYS A 134 6.47 -5.92 18.32
N ARG A 135 7.56 -6.44 17.75
CA ARG A 135 7.95 -6.15 16.37
C ARG A 135 7.93 -7.43 15.54
N ILE A 136 7.37 -7.32 14.35
CA ILE A 136 7.26 -8.41 13.38
C ILE A 136 8.14 -8.04 12.19
N GLY A 137 9.07 -8.92 11.82
CA GLY A 137 9.88 -8.73 10.63
C GLY A 137 9.03 -8.72 9.37
N ALA A 138 9.33 -7.82 8.46
CA ALA A 138 8.67 -7.71 7.18
C ALA A 138 9.65 -7.28 6.07
N LYS A 139 9.25 -7.48 4.83
CA LYS A 139 10.05 -7.13 3.67
C LYS A 139 9.20 -6.40 2.64
N VAL A 140 9.77 -5.37 2.03
CA VAL A 140 9.13 -4.68 0.90
C VAL A 140 9.11 -5.61 -0.30
N VAL A 141 7.91 -5.84 -0.84
CA VAL A 141 7.66 -6.73 -1.98
C VAL A 141 6.90 -6.01 -3.09
N PRO A 142 6.95 -6.51 -4.34
CA PRO A 142 6.11 -5.99 -5.40
C PRO A 142 4.63 -6.19 -5.07
N PHE A 143 3.78 -5.24 -5.49
CA PHE A 143 2.33 -5.41 -5.51
C PHE A 143 1.77 -4.89 -6.85
N PRO A 144 0.62 -5.37 -7.34
CA PRO A 144 -0.32 -6.31 -6.72
C PRO A 144 0.32 -7.63 -6.29
N PHE A 145 -0.09 -8.14 -5.11
CA PHE A 145 0.44 -9.40 -4.57
C PHE A 145 -0.05 -10.62 -5.37
N TYR A 146 -1.27 -10.51 -5.91
CA TYR A 146 -1.90 -11.53 -6.73
C TYR A 146 -2.19 -10.99 -8.13
N ASP A 147 -1.90 -11.80 -9.16
CA ASP A 147 -2.04 -11.46 -10.58
C ASP A 147 -1.44 -10.08 -10.96
N PRO A 148 -0.13 -9.85 -10.71
CA PRO A 148 0.52 -8.55 -10.92
C PRO A 148 0.43 -8.06 -12.37
N THR A 149 0.29 -8.97 -13.32
CA THR A 149 0.13 -8.65 -14.76
C THR A 149 -1.30 -8.39 -15.17
N LYS A 150 -2.26 -8.60 -14.24
CA LYS A 150 -3.72 -8.51 -14.50
C LYS A 150 -4.17 -9.37 -15.68
N SER A 151 -3.55 -10.54 -15.84
CA SER A 151 -3.82 -11.45 -16.94
C SER A 151 -5.23 -12.06 -16.86
N ARG A 152 -5.72 -12.32 -15.64
CA ARG A 152 -7.04 -12.92 -15.40
C ARG A 152 -8.20 -11.98 -15.72
N VAL A 153 -8.01 -10.68 -15.59
CA VAL A 153 -9.03 -9.68 -15.91
C VAL A 153 -9.13 -9.45 -17.42
N ARG A 154 -8.11 -9.87 -18.16
CA ARG A 154 -8.02 -9.69 -19.62
C ARG A 154 -8.26 -10.98 -20.41
N ALA A 155 -8.46 -12.09 -19.69
CA ALA A 155 -8.70 -13.41 -20.30
C ALA A 155 -10.16 -13.58 -20.78
#